data_0a7af1a2893a650b36779fa936dd5647
#
_entry.id   0a7af1a2893a650b36779fa936dd5647
#
_cell.length_a   1.000
_cell.length_b   1.000
_cell.length_c   1.000
_cell.angle_alpha   90.00
_cell.angle_beta   90.00
_cell.angle_gamma   90.00
#
_symmetry.space_group_name_H-M   'P 1'
#
loop_
_entity.id
_entity.type
_entity.pdbx_description
1 polymer ?
#
loop_
_entity_poly.entity_id
_entity_poly.type
_entity_poly.pdbx_seq_one_letter_code
_entity_poly.pdbx_strand_id
1 'polypeptide(L)'
;MTTIILAHPWHGSFNKSILDTIIKGLEKNNKYYTLIDLNKDNFNPVLTESELALYSRGEHKDPLVEKYQKILKETEELIIIFPIWWFDVPAILKGFLDKVMLKDFAYIETSTGLKGLLTNIKKTTVITTSNSPKWYLKYFAGNPIKGLFIKTNLKGVGIKNVKWLHCAHTKKEALQKRKDFLQYIDKFIGVTTT
;
A
#
# COMPACT_ATOMS: atom_id res chain seq x y z
N MET A 1 -4.75 3.96 14.87
CA MET A 1 -3.30 4.05 14.54
C MET A 1 -3.11 4.21 13.04
N THR A 2 -2.11 4.99 12.60
CA THR A 2 -1.74 5.11 11.16
C THR A 2 -0.63 4.11 10.81
N THR A 3 -0.81 3.32 9.75
CA THR A 3 0.24 2.44 9.22
C THR A 3 0.63 2.89 7.82
N ILE A 4 1.94 2.94 7.57
CA ILE A 4 2.51 3.30 6.27
C ILE A 4 3.23 2.07 5.71
N ILE A 5 2.90 1.66 4.47
CA ILE A 5 3.60 0.60 3.74
C ILE A 5 4.41 1.26 2.62
N LEU A 6 5.72 1.03 2.62
CA LEU A 6 6.62 1.43 1.54
C LEU A 6 7.09 0.20 0.75
N ALA A 7 6.88 0.22 -0.55
CA ALA A 7 7.37 -0.80 -1.48
C ALA A 7 8.33 -0.18 -2.51
N HIS A 8 9.54 0.18 -2.07
CA HIS A 8 10.60 0.71 -2.94
C HIS A 8 11.99 0.36 -2.39
N PRO A 9 12.88 -0.29 -3.17
CA PRO A 9 14.17 -0.79 -2.67
C PRO A 9 15.21 0.31 -2.42
N TRP A 10 15.09 1.47 -3.07
CA TRP A 10 16.09 2.53 -2.98
C TRP A 10 15.61 3.71 -2.14
N HIS A 11 16.30 3.97 -1.02
CA HIS A 11 15.97 5.06 -0.12
C HIS A 11 16.38 6.46 -0.64
N GLY A 12 17.09 6.57 -1.75
CA GLY A 12 17.29 7.83 -2.50
C GLY A 12 16.17 8.14 -3.50
N SER A 13 15.08 7.37 -3.49
CA SER A 13 13.98 7.50 -4.46
C SER A 13 13.00 8.62 -4.13
N PHE A 14 12.21 9.03 -5.13
CA PHE A 14 11.12 9.97 -4.91
C PHE A 14 10.00 9.39 -4.00
N ASN A 15 9.78 8.08 -4.03
CA ASN A 15 8.87 7.41 -3.10
C ASN A 15 9.32 7.56 -1.64
N LYS A 16 10.64 7.54 -1.39
CA LYS A 16 11.18 7.83 -0.05
C LYS A 16 10.97 9.29 0.35
N SER A 17 11.14 10.25 -0.58
CA SER A 17 10.83 11.66 -0.32
C SER A 17 9.35 11.87 0.04
N ILE A 18 8.44 11.13 -0.61
CA ILE A 18 7.00 11.12 -0.26
C ILE A 18 6.82 10.57 1.16
N LEU A 19 7.43 9.43 1.48
CA LEU A 19 7.38 8.86 2.82
C LEU A 19 7.87 9.86 3.89
N ASP A 20 9.02 10.51 3.65
CA ASP A 20 9.61 11.47 4.60
C ASP A 20 8.70 12.69 4.82
N THR A 21 8.03 13.15 3.76
CA THR A 21 7.04 14.24 3.86
C THR A 21 5.85 13.83 4.72
N ILE A 22 5.35 12.60 4.54
CA ILE A 22 4.23 12.08 5.33
C ILE A 22 4.62 11.93 6.79
N ILE A 23 5.79 11.34 7.08
CA ILE A 23 6.29 11.16 8.45
C ILE A 23 6.40 12.52 9.15
N LYS A 24 7.05 13.50 8.52
CA LYS A 24 7.16 14.87 9.06
C LYS A 24 5.79 15.49 9.34
N GLY A 25 4.83 15.29 8.44
CA GLY A 25 3.46 15.78 8.63
C GLY A 25 2.74 15.12 9.81
N LEU A 26 2.88 13.81 9.99
CA LEU A 26 2.32 13.08 11.13
C LEU A 26 2.96 13.50 12.45
N GLU A 27 4.29 13.58 12.51
CA GLU A 27 5.05 14.01 13.68
C GLU A 27 4.70 15.45 14.10
N LYS A 28 4.58 16.37 13.14
CA LYS A 28 4.15 17.74 13.38
C LYS A 28 2.75 17.83 14.02
N ASN A 29 1.90 16.86 13.74
CA ASN A 29 0.54 16.77 14.29
C ASN A 29 0.45 15.80 15.49
N ASN A 30 1.57 15.38 16.09
CA ASN A 30 1.64 14.45 17.22
C ASN A 30 0.88 13.13 16.99
N LYS A 31 0.90 12.62 15.73
CA LYS A 31 0.24 11.36 15.38
C LYS A 31 1.22 10.20 15.38
N TYR A 32 0.87 9.17 16.12
CA TYR A 32 1.62 7.91 16.10
C TYR A 32 1.42 7.18 14.77
N TYR A 33 2.51 6.62 14.25
CA TYR A 33 2.50 5.81 13.06
C TYR A 33 3.39 4.58 13.19
N THR A 34 3.10 3.57 12.40
CA THR A 34 3.96 2.40 12.21
C THR A 34 4.38 2.32 10.75
N LEU A 35 5.67 2.10 10.50
CA LEU A 35 6.22 1.92 9.16
C LEU A 35 6.49 0.44 8.89
N ILE A 36 5.92 -0.07 7.80
CA ILE A 36 6.29 -1.32 7.15
C ILE A 36 7.09 -0.94 5.89
N ASP A 37 8.41 -1.06 5.96
CA ASP A 37 9.29 -0.90 4.80
C ASP A 37 9.67 -2.28 4.27
N LEU A 38 8.94 -2.78 3.28
CA LEU A 38 9.05 -4.15 2.80
C LEU A 38 10.47 -4.53 2.37
N ASN A 39 11.21 -3.59 1.77
CA ASN A 39 12.58 -3.84 1.33
C ASN A 39 13.58 -3.77 2.49
N LYS A 40 13.43 -2.84 3.42
CA LYS A 40 14.28 -2.72 4.60
C LYS A 40 14.08 -3.90 5.56
N ASP A 41 12.87 -4.39 5.68
CA ASP A 41 12.53 -5.56 6.49
C ASP A 41 13.00 -6.87 5.83
N ASN A 42 13.58 -6.82 4.62
CA ASN A 42 13.98 -8.00 3.82
C ASN A 42 12.82 -8.98 3.61
N PHE A 43 11.61 -8.47 3.42
CA PHE A 43 10.45 -9.31 3.18
C PHE A 43 10.60 -10.13 1.90
N ASN A 44 10.50 -11.46 2.02
CA ASN A 44 10.50 -12.35 0.86
C ASN A 44 9.10 -12.41 0.23
N PRO A 45 8.90 -11.87 -0.99
CA PRO A 45 7.59 -11.85 -1.65
C PRO A 45 7.15 -13.20 -2.23
N VAL A 46 8.06 -14.17 -2.31
CA VAL A 46 7.80 -15.45 -2.98
C VAL A 46 7.19 -16.43 -1.99
N LEU A 47 6.03 -17.01 -2.34
CA LEU A 47 5.48 -18.15 -1.64
C LEU A 47 6.33 -19.38 -1.88
N THR A 48 6.80 -20.00 -0.82
CA THR A 48 7.50 -21.29 -0.87
C THR A 48 6.50 -22.45 -0.93
N GLU A 49 6.94 -23.62 -1.33
CA GLU A 49 6.10 -24.84 -1.32
C GLU A 49 5.53 -25.12 0.08
N SER A 50 6.36 -24.95 1.11
CA SER A 50 5.92 -25.17 2.52
C SER A 50 4.91 -24.14 3.02
N GLU A 51 4.94 -22.90 2.52
CA GLU A 51 3.92 -21.87 2.81
C GLU A 51 2.64 -22.12 2.02
N LEU A 52 2.77 -22.54 0.77
CA LEU A 52 1.61 -22.89 -0.06
C LEU A 52 0.81 -24.06 0.52
N ALA A 53 1.48 -25.04 1.12
CA ALA A 53 0.82 -26.16 1.83
C ALA A 53 -0.04 -25.72 3.04
N LEU A 54 0.21 -24.53 3.58
CA LEU A 54 -0.53 -23.92 4.71
C LEU A 54 -1.61 -22.93 4.23
N TYR A 55 -1.51 -22.46 3.01
CA TYR A 55 -2.26 -21.33 2.49
C TYR A 55 -3.79 -21.48 2.62
N SER A 56 -4.32 -22.67 2.27
CA SER A 56 -5.76 -22.94 2.35
C SER A 56 -6.34 -22.93 3.76
N ARG A 57 -5.47 -23.09 4.78
CA ARG A 57 -5.83 -23.02 6.20
C ARG A 57 -5.63 -21.62 6.80
N GLY A 58 -5.14 -20.65 6.02
CA GLY A 58 -4.83 -19.32 6.53
C GLY A 58 -3.60 -19.26 7.44
N GLU A 59 -2.79 -20.34 7.45
CA GLU A 59 -1.59 -20.45 8.27
C GLU A 59 -0.34 -19.95 7.53
N HIS A 60 0.66 -19.53 8.28
CA HIS A 60 1.95 -19.07 7.75
C HIS A 60 3.11 -19.50 8.65
N LYS A 61 4.33 -19.46 8.10
CA LYS A 61 5.58 -19.73 8.85
C LYS A 61 6.49 -18.51 8.96
N ASP A 62 6.26 -17.49 8.13
CA ASP A 62 7.08 -16.29 8.08
C ASP A 62 6.74 -15.35 9.25
N PRO A 63 7.67 -15.07 10.18
CA PRO A 63 7.40 -14.19 11.31
C PRO A 63 7.09 -12.75 10.90
N LEU A 64 7.52 -12.30 9.71
CA LEU A 64 7.12 -10.99 9.19
C LEU A 64 5.63 -10.97 8.80
N VAL A 65 5.08 -12.08 8.33
CA VAL A 65 3.63 -12.18 8.05
C VAL A 65 2.85 -11.98 9.34
N GLU A 66 3.21 -12.67 10.42
CA GLU A 66 2.57 -12.50 11.74
C GLU A 66 2.67 -11.05 12.25
N LYS A 67 3.88 -10.47 12.17
CA LYS A 67 4.13 -9.08 12.56
C LYS A 67 3.23 -8.12 11.78
N TYR A 68 3.14 -8.27 10.46
CA TYR A 68 2.35 -7.38 9.62
C TYR A 68 0.84 -7.55 9.85
N GLN A 69 0.37 -8.78 10.05
CA GLN A 69 -1.02 -9.04 10.41
C GLN A 69 -1.41 -8.38 11.74
N LYS A 70 -0.56 -8.45 12.77
CA LYS A 70 -0.77 -7.75 14.04
C LYS A 70 -0.88 -6.24 13.84
N ILE A 71 0.06 -5.64 13.09
CA ILE A 71 0.03 -4.20 12.78
C ILE A 71 -1.27 -3.83 12.05
N LEU A 72 -1.68 -4.61 11.04
CA LEU A 72 -2.87 -4.31 10.25
C LEU A 72 -4.17 -4.43 11.06
N LYS A 73 -4.23 -5.32 12.06
CA LYS A 73 -5.38 -5.41 13.00
C LYS A 73 -5.58 -4.14 13.82
N GLU A 74 -4.51 -3.44 14.15
CA GLU A 74 -4.53 -2.19 14.93
C GLU A 74 -4.63 -0.93 14.04
N THR A 75 -4.56 -1.10 12.72
CA THR A 75 -4.55 -0.01 11.75
C THR A 75 -5.96 0.56 11.54
N GLU A 76 -6.12 1.87 11.67
CA GLU A 76 -7.34 2.59 11.31
C GLU A 76 -7.16 3.42 10.02
N GLU A 77 -5.96 3.97 9.82
CA GLU A 77 -5.58 4.68 8.60
C GLU A 77 -4.38 3.98 7.95
N LEU A 78 -4.51 3.65 6.66
CA LEU A 78 -3.48 2.96 5.89
C LEU A 78 -2.97 3.84 4.76
N ILE A 79 -1.66 4.00 4.66
CA ILE A 79 -1.00 4.70 3.55
C ILE A 79 -0.09 3.71 2.83
N ILE A 80 -0.27 3.52 1.52
CA ILE A 80 0.54 2.59 0.72
C ILE A 80 1.28 3.40 -0.35
N ILE A 81 2.62 3.33 -0.36
CA ILE A 81 3.50 4.11 -1.25
C ILE A 81 4.30 3.15 -2.12
N PHE A 82 4.15 3.27 -3.46
CA PHE A 82 4.90 2.44 -4.40
C PHE A 82 5.00 3.06 -5.80
N PRO A 83 6.03 2.69 -6.59
CA PRO A 83 6.09 3.01 -8.01
C PRO A 83 5.22 2.05 -8.81
N ILE A 84 4.65 2.51 -9.91
CA ILE A 84 4.02 1.62 -10.88
C ILE A 84 5.12 1.12 -11.82
N TRP A 85 5.37 -0.19 -11.81
CA TRP A 85 6.31 -0.88 -12.68
C TRP A 85 5.56 -1.84 -13.59
N TRP A 86 5.84 -1.76 -14.89
CA TRP A 86 5.13 -2.58 -15.89
C TRP A 86 3.60 -2.53 -15.73
N PHE A 87 3.09 -1.31 -15.47
CA PHE A 87 1.65 -1.03 -15.28
C PHE A 87 1.01 -1.72 -14.07
N ASP A 88 1.79 -2.28 -13.15
CA ASP A 88 1.27 -2.96 -11.96
C ASP A 88 2.03 -2.54 -10.69
N VAL A 89 1.65 -3.12 -9.55
CA VAL A 89 2.36 -2.98 -8.28
C VAL A 89 3.72 -3.70 -8.35
N PRO A 90 4.75 -3.24 -7.62
CA PRO A 90 6.02 -3.96 -7.52
C PRO A 90 5.82 -5.40 -6.99
N ALA A 91 6.65 -6.35 -7.45
CA ALA A 91 6.59 -7.75 -7.05
C ALA A 91 6.56 -7.94 -5.52
N ILE A 92 7.33 -7.13 -4.77
CA ILE A 92 7.35 -7.18 -3.31
C ILE A 92 6.00 -6.82 -2.69
N LEU A 93 5.26 -5.88 -3.28
CA LEU A 93 3.92 -5.51 -2.81
C LEU A 93 2.87 -6.56 -3.22
N LYS A 94 3.03 -7.18 -4.41
CA LYS A 94 2.17 -8.30 -4.80
C LYS A 94 2.37 -9.48 -3.86
N GLY A 95 3.63 -9.84 -3.56
CA GLY A 95 3.93 -10.90 -2.60
C GLY A 95 3.45 -10.58 -1.17
N PHE A 96 3.47 -9.30 -0.77
CA PHE A 96 2.83 -8.88 0.48
C PHE A 96 1.33 -9.21 0.48
N LEU A 97 0.60 -8.93 -0.60
CA LEU A 97 -0.81 -9.33 -0.70
C LEU A 97 -0.96 -10.85 -0.63
N ASP A 98 -0.14 -11.60 -1.36
CA ASP A 98 -0.23 -13.06 -1.46
C ASP A 98 0.06 -13.77 -0.13
N LYS A 99 1.04 -13.26 0.65
CA LYS A 99 1.50 -13.91 1.88
C LYS A 99 0.81 -13.39 3.14
N VAL A 100 0.37 -12.12 3.16
CA VAL A 100 -0.17 -11.49 4.37
C VAL A 100 -1.70 -11.53 4.39
N MET A 101 -2.37 -11.40 3.21
CA MET A 101 -3.83 -11.34 3.12
C MET A 101 -4.44 -12.75 3.10
N LEU A 102 -4.17 -13.53 4.13
CA LEU A 102 -4.60 -14.92 4.26
C LEU A 102 -6.06 -15.04 4.72
N LYS A 103 -6.60 -16.24 4.51
CA LYS A 103 -7.90 -16.66 5.05
C LYS A 103 -7.93 -16.49 6.56
N ASP A 104 -9.10 -16.21 7.12
CA ASP A 104 -9.38 -15.97 8.53
C ASP A 104 -8.68 -14.76 9.16
N PHE A 105 -7.77 -14.13 8.41
CA PHE A 105 -7.18 -12.83 8.74
C PHE A 105 -7.77 -11.70 7.89
N ALA A 106 -7.63 -11.78 6.57
CA ALA A 106 -8.07 -10.73 5.65
C ALA A 106 -9.46 -10.98 5.07
N TYR A 107 -9.86 -12.23 4.96
CA TYR A 107 -11.15 -12.64 4.43
C TYR A 107 -11.61 -14.00 4.96
N ILE A 108 -12.89 -14.25 4.86
CA ILE A 108 -13.51 -15.57 5.01
C ILE A 108 -14.30 -15.94 3.75
N GLU A 109 -14.41 -17.23 3.52
CA GLU A 109 -15.28 -17.79 2.48
C GLU A 109 -16.73 -17.83 2.97
N THR A 110 -17.67 -17.48 2.09
CA THR A 110 -19.11 -17.55 2.35
C THR A 110 -19.78 -18.26 1.18
N SER A 111 -21.04 -18.63 1.34
CA SER A 111 -21.84 -19.25 0.26
C SER A 111 -21.97 -18.38 -1.00
N THR A 112 -21.77 -17.07 -0.88
CA THR A 112 -21.91 -16.10 -1.99
C THR A 112 -20.57 -15.50 -2.46
N GLY A 113 -19.44 -15.98 -1.94
CA GLY A 113 -18.10 -15.50 -2.29
C GLY A 113 -17.25 -15.14 -1.08
N LEU A 114 -16.35 -14.18 -1.22
CA LEU A 114 -15.44 -13.76 -0.16
C LEU A 114 -15.99 -12.57 0.62
N LYS A 115 -15.88 -12.62 1.95
CA LYS A 115 -16.19 -11.51 2.85
C LYS A 115 -14.88 -10.99 3.47
N GLY A 116 -14.53 -9.73 3.18
CA GLY A 116 -13.34 -9.08 3.74
C GLY A 116 -13.50 -8.75 5.22
N LEU A 117 -12.42 -8.93 5.97
CA LEU A 117 -12.37 -8.77 7.44
C LEU A 117 -11.64 -7.51 7.91
N LEU A 118 -10.81 -6.88 7.06
CA LEU A 118 -10.02 -5.68 7.44
C LEU A 118 -10.89 -4.41 7.46
N THR A 119 -12.03 -4.47 8.12
CA THR A 119 -13.01 -3.37 8.25
C THR A 119 -12.65 -2.35 9.32
N ASN A 120 -11.63 -2.63 10.15
CA ASN A 120 -11.03 -1.70 11.09
C ASN A 120 -10.29 -0.57 10.36
N ILE A 121 -9.79 -0.79 9.14
CA ILE A 121 -9.11 0.22 8.32
C ILE A 121 -10.17 1.15 7.71
N LYS A 122 -10.37 2.29 8.36
CA LYS A 122 -11.46 3.24 8.01
C LYS A 122 -11.10 4.15 6.83
N LYS A 123 -9.81 4.42 6.64
CA LYS A 123 -9.30 5.33 5.62
C LYS A 123 -8.03 4.79 4.99
N THR A 124 -7.94 4.82 3.67
CA THR A 124 -6.74 4.38 2.96
C THR A 124 -6.33 5.39 1.91
N THR A 125 -5.04 5.68 1.84
CA THR A 125 -4.44 6.49 0.78
C THR A 125 -3.41 5.68 0.02
N VAL A 126 -3.67 5.43 -1.25
CA VAL A 126 -2.71 4.80 -2.17
C VAL A 126 -1.97 5.90 -2.91
N ILE A 127 -0.65 5.96 -2.77
CA ILE A 127 0.21 6.96 -3.40
C ILE A 127 1.14 6.26 -4.37
N THR A 128 1.04 6.62 -5.64
CA THR A 128 1.82 5.97 -6.70
C THR A 128 2.62 6.98 -7.51
N THR A 129 3.75 6.52 -8.03
CA THR A 129 4.61 7.28 -8.94
C THR A 129 4.83 6.52 -10.23
N SER A 130 4.87 7.20 -11.37
CA SER A 130 5.27 6.61 -12.66
C SER A 130 5.65 7.70 -13.67
N ASN A 131 6.07 7.29 -14.87
CA ASN A 131 6.22 8.22 -15.98
C ASN A 131 4.90 8.46 -16.73
N SER A 132 3.94 7.55 -16.62
CA SER A 132 2.64 7.64 -17.29
C SER A 132 1.65 8.53 -16.53
N PRO A 133 0.85 9.34 -17.22
CA PRO A 133 -0.18 10.14 -16.57
C PRO A 133 -1.34 9.28 -16.09
N LYS A 134 -2.03 9.75 -15.06
CA LYS A 134 -3.14 9.03 -14.39
C LYS A 134 -4.27 8.64 -15.34
N TRP A 135 -4.60 9.51 -16.30
CA TRP A 135 -5.64 9.23 -17.29
C TRP A 135 -5.27 8.06 -18.21
N TYR A 136 -3.99 7.97 -18.64
CA TYR A 136 -3.49 6.85 -19.44
C TYR A 136 -3.61 5.53 -18.68
N LEU A 137 -3.15 5.48 -17.43
CA LEU A 137 -3.27 4.30 -16.56
C LEU A 137 -4.73 3.86 -16.41
N LYS A 138 -5.65 4.82 -16.31
CA LYS A 138 -7.06 4.54 -16.06
C LYS A 138 -7.83 4.06 -17.29
N TYR A 139 -7.53 4.61 -18.47
CA TYR A 139 -8.36 4.38 -19.65
C TYR A 139 -7.68 3.52 -20.73
N PHE A 140 -6.36 3.47 -20.77
CA PHE A 140 -5.60 2.81 -21.86
C PHE A 140 -4.72 1.65 -21.37
N ALA A 141 -4.28 1.66 -20.12
CA ALA A 141 -3.40 0.63 -19.54
C ALA A 141 -4.16 -0.38 -18.66
N GLY A 142 -5.41 -0.68 -18.94
CA GLY A 142 -6.19 -1.68 -18.22
C GLY A 142 -6.62 -1.28 -16.80
N ASN A 143 -6.41 -0.02 -16.38
CA ASN A 143 -6.80 0.49 -15.05
C ASN A 143 -6.26 -0.33 -13.86
N PRO A 144 -5.00 -0.75 -13.85
CA PRO A 144 -4.48 -1.73 -12.90
C PRO A 144 -4.60 -1.26 -11.44
N ILE A 145 -4.37 0.02 -11.18
CA ILE A 145 -4.38 0.53 -9.80
C ILE A 145 -5.82 0.72 -9.30
N LYS A 146 -6.67 1.43 -10.02
CA LYS A 146 -8.04 1.68 -9.55
C LYS A 146 -8.94 0.45 -9.72
N GLY A 147 -8.80 -0.26 -10.82
CA GLY A 147 -9.63 -1.44 -11.14
C GLY A 147 -9.21 -2.67 -10.33
N LEU A 148 -7.96 -3.09 -10.46
CA LEU A 148 -7.48 -4.32 -9.87
C LEU A 148 -7.02 -4.11 -8.41
N PHE A 149 -5.99 -3.29 -8.17
CA PHE A 149 -5.41 -3.15 -6.85
C PHE A 149 -6.41 -2.60 -5.82
N ILE A 150 -7.12 -1.50 -6.14
CA ILE A 150 -8.05 -0.87 -5.19
C ILE A 150 -9.39 -1.58 -5.15
N LYS A 151 -10.08 -1.73 -6.30
CA LYS A 151 -11.45 -2.25 -6.30
C LYS A 151 -11.54 -3.75 -6.06
N THR A 152 -10.57 -4.52 -6.55
CA THR A 152 -10.59 -5.97 -6.40
C THR A 152 -9.84 -6.40 -5.15
N ASN A 153 -8.54 -6.05 -5.02
CA ASN A 153 -7.74 -6.54 -3.90
C ASN A 153 -8.11 -5.86 -2.58
N LEU A 154 -7.93 -4.52 -2.47
CA LEU A 154 -8.14 -3.85 -1.17
C LEU A 154 -9.59 -3.91 -0.71
N LYS A 155 -10.56 -3.64 -1.59
CA LYS A 155 -11.98 -3.73 -1.20
C LYS A 155 -12.41 -5.17 -0.97
N GLY A 156 -11.85 -6.14 -1.69
CA GLY A 156 -12.12 -7.56 -1.49
C GLY A 156 -11.78 -8.03 -0.08
N VAL A 157 -10.71 -7.51 0.53
CA VAL A 157 -10.33 -7.80 1.93
C VAL A 157 -11.02 -6.89 2.95
N GLY A 158 -11.97 -6.04 2.55
CA GLY A 158 -12.76 -5.21 3.46
C GLY A 158 -12.29 -3.77 3.62
N ILE A 159 -11.17 -3.38 2.99
CA ILE A 159 -10.63 -2.01 3.03
C ILE A 159 -11.46 -1.11 2.11
N LYS A 160 -12.20 -0.19 2.70
CA LYS A 160 -13.06 0.79 2.00
C LYS A 160 -12.45 2.20 2.05
N ASN A 161 -13.10 3.19 1.44
CA ASN A 161 -12.69 4.60 1.47
C ASN A 161 -11.24 4.83 1.01
N VAL A 162 -10.89 4.28 -0.16
CA VAL A 162 -9.55 4.36 -0.73
C VAL A 162 -9.43 5.58 -1.65
N LYS A 163 -8.54 6.50 -1.31
CA LYS A 163 -8.13 7.63 -2.16
C LYS A 163 -6.86 7.26 -2.93
N TRP A 164 -6.82 7.54 -4.21
CA TRP A 164 -5.64 7.33 -5.05
C TRP A 164 -5.02 8.65 -5.48
N LEU A 165 -3.80 8.90 -5.01
CA LEU A 165 -2.93 9.99 -5.41
C LEU A 165 -1.86 9.44 -6.35
N HIS A 166 -1.54 10.19 -7.41
CA HIS A 166 -0.57 9.76 -8.40
C HIS A 166 0.29 10.93 -8.87
N CYS A 167 1.60 10.75 -8.80
CA CYS A 167 2.57 11.64 -9.39
C CYS A 167 3.08 11.06 -10.71
N ALA A 168 2.71 11.70 -11.81
CA ALA A 168 3.21 11.36 -13.15
C ALA A 168 4.52 12.07 -13.43
N HIS A 169 5.24 11.59 -14.48
CA HIS A 169 6.44 12.22 -15.00
C HIS A 169 7.55 12.41 -13.96
N THR A 170 7.93 11.32 -13.28
CA THR A 170 8.89 11.35 -12.16
C THR A 170 10.36 11.43 -12.59
N LYS A 171 10.68 11.58 -13.87
CA LYS A 171 12.05 11.79 -14.38
C LYS A 171 12.66 13.07 -13.81
N LYS A 172 14.03 13.17 -13.87
CA LYS A 172 14.77 14.31 -13.30
C LYS A 172 14.32 15.67 -13.83
N GLU A 173 13.92 15.73 -15.10
CA GLU A 173 13.45 16.95 -15.77
C GLU A 173 12.14 17.50 -15.19
N ALA A 174 11.41 16.71 -14.43
CA ALA A 174 10.15 17.09 -13.80
C ALA A 174 10.32 17.53 -12.31
N LEU A 175 11.45 18.15 -11.98
CA LEU A 175 11.76 18.56 -10.59
C LEU A 175 10.64 19.42 -9.98
N GLN A 176 10.10 20.39 -10.72
CA GLN A 176 9.03 21.25 -10.21
C GLN A 176 7.76 20.45 -9.89
N LYS A 177 7.33 19.55 -10.77
CA LYS A 177 6.17 18.69 -10.53
C LYS A 177 6.33 17.82 -9.28
N ARG A 178 7.54 17.31 -9.01
CA ARG A 178 7.83 16.55 -7.80
C ARG A 178 7.74 17.42 -6.55
N LYS A 179 8.28 18.64 -6.59
CA LYS A 179 8.16 19.62 -5.49
C LYS A 179 6.71 19.97 -5.19
N ASP A 180 5.94 20.28 -6.24
CA ASP A 180 4.51 20.61 -6.12
C ASP A 180 3.73 19.43 -5.53
N PHE A 181 4.06 18.20 -5.93
CA PHE A 181 3.43 17.01 -5.38
C PHE A 181 3.77 16.80 -3.90
N LEU A 182 5.00 17.01 -3.47
CA LEU A 182 5.37 16.96 -2.05
C LEU A 182 4.64 18.02 -1.22
N GLN A 183 4.53 19.24 -1.72
CA GLN A 183 3.73 20.30 -1.07
C GLN A 183 2.25 19.92 -0.98
N TYR A 184 1.69 19.29 -2.02
CA TYR A 184 0.33 18.77 -1.99
C TYR A 184 0.16 17.67 -0.93
N ILE A 185 1.11 16.73 -0.83
CA ILE A 185 1.12 15.66 0.18
C ILE A 185 1.17 16.26 1.59
N ASP A 186 2.05 17.23 1.84
CA ASP A 186 2.17 17.90 3.15
C ASP A 186 0.85 18.54 3.58
N LYS A 187 0.23 19.32 2.70
CA LYS A 187 -1.11 19.91 2.94
C LYS A 187 -2.19 18.84 3.14
N PHE A 188 -2.14 17.76 2.33
CA PHE A 188 -3.12 16.68 2.42
C PHE A 188 -3.05 15.97 3.77
N ILE A 189 -1.86 15.68 4.29
CA ILE A 189 -1.69 15.08 5.62
C ILE A 189 -2.14 16.05 6.70
N GLY A 190 -1.83 17.34 6.61
CA GLY A 190 -2.26 18.37 7.55
C GLY A 190 -3.79 18.51 7.68
N VAL A 191 -4.52 18.47 6.56
CA VAL A 191 -5.99 18.58 6.52
C VAL A 191 -6.69 17.30 6.99
N THR A 192 -6.11 16.14 6.74
CA THR A 192 -6.73 14.86 7.12
C THR A 192 -6.53 14.53 8.60
N THR A 193 -5.87 15.41 9.33
CA THR A 193 -5.54 15.26 10.74
C THR A 193 -6.43 16.07 11.67
N THR A 194 -7.34 16.90 11.13
CA THR A 194 -8.42 17.59 11.85
C THR A 194 -9.73 16.81 11.71
#